data_60676fff4427fe29c23bb6a7d856771f
#
_entry.id   60676fff4427fe29c23bb6a7d856771f
#
_cell.length_a   1.000
_cell.length_b   1.000
_cell.length_c   1.000
_cell.angle_alpha   90.00
_cell.angle_beta   90.00
_cell.angle_gamma   90.00
#
_symmetry.space_group_name_H-M   'P 1'
#
loop_
_entity.id
_entity.type
_entity.pdbx_description
1 polymer ?
#
loop_
_entity_poly.entity_id
_entity_poly.type
_entity_poly.pdbx_seq_one_letter_code
_entity_poly.pdbx_strand_id
1 'polypeptide(L)'
;HNPTHSRRHFLRLAGVSVMSAVTGARVHAMPTARKKSPESDGKTRLLSLFLCGDVMTGRGIDQILPHPGKPQLYEPYIRDARDYVRLAEHTNGPVKWPVEPVYPWGEALAELQRVMPDVRIIYLETAITVSDRYRPKGINYRMHPANIGCLTAAGVNCCALANNHVLDWGVTGLQETLETLDAVGIRWAGAGRDLEECMAPAVMPVPGKGRVLVFSCGLTSSGIGRSWAATDRRPGVHLLPDISMASVDTLAGQVRRVKRAGDIVVVSIHWGGNWDYSIPPRQREFAHDLIDRAAVDVVHGHSSHHVKGIEVYNERPILYGCGDLLSDYEGIAGHEEFRGELGLMYFLSLEPATGRLQRFEMTPTRLRKLRINRALREEAQWLVDVLNREGRPLGTRAILGEDLRLALQWSGV
;
A
#
# COMPACT_ATOMS: atom_id res chain seq x y z
N HIS A 1 56.15 25.07 -10.39
CA HIS A 1 56.15 26.52 -10.16
C HIS A 1 54.84 26.95 -9.50
N ASN A 2 54.90 27.14 -8.23
CA ASN A 2 54.08 28.02 -7.38
C ASN A 2 54.53 29.49 -7.59
N PRO A 3 53.84 30.56 -7.19
CA PRO A 3 53.10 30.71 -5.91
C PRO A 3 51.86 31.67 -5.86
N THR A 4 51.02 31.49 -4.82
CA THR A 4 50.59 32.44 -3.77
C THR A 4 50.08 33.85 -4.07
N HIS A 5 48.92 34.23 -3.43
CA HIS A 5 48.67 35.30 -2.46
C HIS A 5 47.14 35.56 -2.34
N SER A 6 46.54 35.28 -1.29
CA SER A 6 46.22 36.05 -0.05
C SER A 6 45.93 37.55 -0.23
N ARG A 7 44.72 37.99 0.16
CA ARG A 7 44.53 39.18 1.04
C ARG A 7 43.09 39.37 1.50
N ARG A 8 42.97 39.40 2.84
CA ARG A 8 41.88 39.98 3.65
C ARG A 8 41.84 41.47 3.43
N HIS A 9 40.66 42.13 3.53
CA HIS A 9 40.54 43.48 4.06
C HIS A 9 39.31 43.68 4.91
N PHE A 10 39.58 44.05 6.13
CA PHE A 10 38.73 44.67 7.16
C PHE A 10 38.32 46.08 6.70
N LEU A 11 37.10 46.52 7.09
CA LEU A 11 36.87 47.90 7.44
C LEU A 11 35.82 48.03 8.54
N ARG A 12 36.21 48.77 9.56
CA ARG A 12 35.51 49.16 10.78
C ARG A 12 34.87 50.54 10.60
N LEU A 13 33.85 50.80 11.50
CA LEU A 13 33.49 52.04 12.15
C LEU A 13 32.64 53.07 11.38
N ALA A 14 31.50 53.48 11.96
CA ALA A 14 31.44 54.61 12.88
C ALA A 14 30.06 54.69 13.54
N GLY A 15 30.05 54.85 14.87
CA GLY A 15 28.87 55.16 15.65
C GLY A 15 28.57 56.66 15.67
N VAL A 16 27.29 57.02 15.76
CA VAL A 16 26.85 58.34 16.20
C VAL A 16 25.81 58.17 17.29
N SER A 17 26.16 58.59 18.48
CA SER A 17 25.22 58.78 19.60
C SER A 17 24.53 60.13 19.44
N VAL A 18 23.21 60.17 19.54
CA VAL A 18 22.44 61.39 19.81
C VAL A 18 21.59 61.15 21.04
N MET A 19 21.95 61.83 22.11
CA MET A 19 21.12 62.05 23.29
C MET A 19 20.04 63.04 22.97
N SER A 20 18.79 62.79 23.30
CA SER A 20 17.76 63.82 23.45
C SER A 20 16.72 63.44 24.50
N ALA A 21 16.54 64.40 25.35
CA ALA A 21 15.76 64.65 26.52
C ALA A 21 14.42 63.94 26.69
N VAL A 22 14.20 63.59 27.96
CA VAL A 22 12.96 63.13 28.60
C VAL A 22 11.93 64.25 28.66
N THR A 23 10.71 64.01 28.13
CA THR A 23 9.48 64.64 28.58
C THR A 23 8.45 63.58 28.89
N GLY A 24 8.03 63.56 30.15
CA GLY A 24 7.07 62.59 30.68
C GLY A 24 5.67 62.81 30.11
N ALA A 25 5.10 61.77 29.52
CA ALA A 25 3.64 61.67 29.29
C ALA A 25 3.17 60.40 29.99
N ARG A 26 2.28 60.55 30.96
CA ARG A 26 1.56 59.40 31.57
C ARG A 26 0.70 58.72 30.49
N VAL A 27 1.08 57.55 30.07
CA VAL A 27 0.24 56.69 29.23
C VAL A 27 -0.61 55.84 30.16
N HIS A 28 -1.90 56.02 30.12
CA HIS A 28 -2.87 55.11 30.73
C HIS A 28 -2.75 53.73 30.05
N ALA A 29 -2.46 52.72 30.84
CA ALA A 29 -2.45 51.31 30.39
C ALA A 29 -3.89 50.93 30.06
N MET A 30 -4.17 50.71 28.74
CA MET A 30 -5.35 49.96 28.30
C MET A 30 -5.17 48.48 28.64
N PRO A 31 -6.24 47.77 29.07
CA PRO A 31 -6.16 46.36 29.34
C PRO A 31 -5.86 45.62 28.06
N THR A 32 -4.76 44.90 27.99
CA THR A 32 -4.43 44.00 26.89
C THR A 32 -5.50 42.92 26.80
N ALA A 33 -6.26 42.95 25.72
CA ALA A 33 -7.15 41.86 25.39
C ALA A 33 -6.36 40.57 25.27
N ARG A 34 -6.57 39.65 26.21
CA ARG A 34 -6.10 38.29 26.18
C ARG A 34 -6.57 37.69 24.87
N LYS A 35 -5.69 37.52 23.88
CA LYS A 35 -5.98 36.67 22.71
C LYS A 35 -6.38 35.31 23.26
N LYS A 36 -7.67 34.97 23.13
CA LYS A 36 -8.14 33.61 23.32
C LYS A 36 -7.34 32.76 22.33
N SER A 37 -6.55 31.82 22.83
CA SER A 37 -6.03 30.72 22.02
C SER A 37 -7.22 30.08 21.30
N PRO A 38 -7.10 29.69 20.03
CA PRO A 38 -8.20 28.99 19.38
C PRO A 38 -8.51 27.76 20.23
N GLU A 39 -9.71 27.68 20.76
CA GLU A 39 -10.25 26.48 21.34
C GLU A 39 -10.09 25.39 20.27
N SER A 40 -9.24 24.42 20.53
CA SER A 40 -9.16 23.20 19.75
C SER A 40 -10.52 22.54 19.86
N ASP A 41 -11.30 22.61 18.80
CA ASP A 41 -12.50 21.80 18.64
C ASP A 41 -12.07 20.34 18.94
N GLY A 42 -12.56 19.78 20.05
CA GLY A 42 -12.13 18.50 20.62
C GLY A 42 -12.52 17.27 19.77
N LYS A 43 -12.68 17.43 18.47
CA LYS A 43 -12.84 16.33 17.52
C LYS A 43 -11.46 15.73 17.26
N THR A 44 -11.21 14.58 17.83
CA THR A 44 -10.06 13.73 17.49
C THR A 44 -9.99 13.60 15.95
N ARG A 45 -8.92 14.11 15.35
CA ARG A 45 -8.73 14.01 13.90
C ARG A 45 -8.39 12.55 13.57
N LEU A 46 -9.32 11.85 12.92
CA LEU A 46 -9.10 10.48 12.48
C LEU A 46 -7.97 10.41 11.45
N LEU A 47 -7.17 9.35 11.53
CA LEU A 47 -6.18 9.01 10.52
C LEU A 47 -6.86 8.15 9.46
N SER A 48 -6.70 8.50 8.19
CA SER A 48 -7.32 7.79 7.08
C SER A 48 -6.29 7.04 6.24
N LEU A 49 -6.58 5.76 5.98
CA LEU A 49 -5.78 4.89 5.13
C LEU A 49 -6.53 4.53 3.86
N PHE A 50 -5.82 4.49 2.76
CA PHE A 50 -6.21 3.74 1.57
C PHE A 50 -5.40 2.45 1.53
N LEU A 51 -6.10 1.33 1.41
CA LEU A 51 -5.57 0.00 1.18
C LEU A 51 -6.21 -0.57 -0.09
N CYS A 52 -5.53 -1.49 -0.73
CA CYS A 52 -6.08 -2.22 -1.88
C CYS A 52 -5.50 -3.62 -1.96
N GLY A 53 -6.05 -4.42 -2.85
CA GLY A 53 -5.48 -5.71 -3.22
C GLY A 53 -4.24 -5.58 -4.10
N ASP A 54 -3.92 -6.66 -4.77
CA ASP A 54 -2.68 -6.80 -5.53
C ASP A 54 -2.65 -5.82 -6.71
N VAL A 55 -1.50 -5.18 -6.87
CA VAL A 55 -1.22 -4.23 -7.96
C VAL A 55 -0.10 -4.81 -8.81
N MET A 56 -0.47 -5.38 -9.93
CA MET A 56 0.42 -6.05 -10.89
C MET A 56 0.61 -5.18 -12.12
N THR A 57 1.61 -4.30 -12.11
CA THR A 57 1.91 -3.36 -13.19
C THR A 57 2.82 -3.94 -14.28
N GLY A 58 3.17 -5.23 -14.18
CA GLY A 58 4.00 -5.94 -15.16
C GLY A 58 3.24 -6.40 -16.40
N ARG A 59 3.90 -7.16 -17.27
CA ARG A 59 3.38 -7.78 -18.49
C ARG A 59 2.51 -6.84 -19.34
N GLY A 60 1.22 -7.12 -19.56
CA GLY A 60 0.32 -6.34 -20.40
C GLY A 60 0.17 -4.89 -19.96
N ILE A 61 0.14 -4.59 -18.64
CA ILE A 61 0.10 -3.21 -18.14
C ILE A 61 1.37 -2.45 -18.53
N ASP A 62 2.55 -3.04 -18.34
CA ASP A 62 3.82 -2.40 -18.73
C ASP A 62 3.88 -2.15 -20.24
N GLN A 63 3.32 -3.06 -21.05
CA GLN A 63 3.39 -2.96 -22.51
C GLN A 63 2.56 -1.81 -23.09
N ILE A 64 1.52 -1.35 -22.38
CA ILE A 64 0.74 -0.19 -22.84
C ILE A 64 1.28 1.14 -22.33
N LEU A 65 2.24 1.14 -21.38
CA LEU A 65 2.87 2.34 -20.81
C LEU A 65 3.93 2.94 -21.76
N PRO A 66 4.38 4.20 -21.53
CA PRO A 66 5.26 4.90 -22.46
C PRO A 66 6.64 4.26 -22.68
N HIS A 67 7.14 3.49 -21.72
CA HIS A 67 8.47 2.89 -21.74
C HIS A 67 8.41 1.38 -21.50
N PRO A 68 7.80 0.59 -22.40
CA PRO A 68 7.60 -0.84 -22.15
C PRO A 68 8.94 -1.58 -22.05
N GLY A 69 9.00 -2.53 -21.13
CA GLY A 69 10.10 -3.48 -21.04
C GLY A 69 10.09 -4.48 -22.19
N LYS A 70 11.10 -5.36 -22.23
CA LYS A 70 11.12 -6.46 -23.22
C LYS A 70 9.86 -7.32 -23.06
N PRO A 71 9.10 -7.59 -24.12
CA PRO A 71 7.84 -8.30 -24.03
C PRO A 71 8.00 -9.82 -23.85
N GLN A 72 9.21 -10.35 -23.91
CA GLN A 72 9.48 -11.78 -23.79
C GLN A 72 9.03 -12.33 -22.43
N LEU A 73 8.21 -13.38 -22.46
CA LEU A 73 7.75 -14.16 -21.33
C LEU A 73 8.25 -15.60 -21.37
N TYR A 74 8.26 -16.26 -20.21
CA TYR A 74 8.72 -17.64 -20.04
C TYR A 74 7.60 -18.58 -19.61
N GLU A 75 6.35 -18.15 -19.77
CA GLU A 75 5.15 -18.91 -19.45
C GLU A 75 4.95 -20.06 -20.48
N PRO A 76 4.33 -21.19 -20.11
CA PRO A 76 4.17 -22.32 -21.02
C PRO A 76 3.24 -22.01 -22.20
N TYR A 77 2.25 -21.11 -22.06
CA TYR A 77 1.19 -20.83 -23.03
C TYR A 77 1.28 -19.43 -23.68
N ILE A 78 1.86 -18.43 -23.02
CA ILE A 78 2.07 -17.07 -23.55
C ILE A 78 3.55 -16.74 -23.50
N ARG A 79 4.12 -16.28 -24.62
CA ARG A 79 5.54 -15.97 -24.77
C ARG A 79 5.83 -14.49 -24.99
N ASP A 80 4.80 -13.69 -25.16
CA ASP A 80 4.88 -12.27 -25.46
C ASP A 80 3.87 -11.52 -24.57
N ALA A 81 4.33 -10.58 -23.79
CA ALA A 81 3.48 -9.80 -22.86
C ALA A 81 2.39 -8.99 -23.59
N ARG A 82 2.61 -8.67 -24.89
CA ARG A 82 1.60 -7.98 -25.70
C ARG A 82 0.39 -8.87 -26.02
N ASP A 83 0.51 -10.18 -25.85
CA ASP A 83 -0.65 -11.08 -26.01
C ASP A 83 -1.68 -10.87 -24.89
N TYR A 84 -1.26 -10.46 -23.68
CA TYR A 84 -2.19 -10.05 -22.63
C TYR A 84 -2.95 -8.78 -22.99
N VAL A 85 -2.29 -7.83 -23.67
CA VAL A 85 -2.99 -6.64 -24.23
C VAL A 85 -4.04 -7.08 -25.27
N ARG A 86 -3.67 -8.01 -26.18
CA ARG A 86 -4.60 -8.53 -27.22
C ARG A 86 -5.79 -9.28 -26.60
N LEU A 87 -5.58 -10.05 -25.52
CA LEU A 87 -6.65 -10.71 -24.79
C LEU A 87 -7.63 -9.69 -24.19
N ALA A 88 -7.11 -8.66 -23.54
CA ALA A 88 -7.92 -7.57 -23.00
C ALA A 88 -8.69 -6.82 -24.11
N GLU A 89 -8.04 -6.54 -25.23
CA GLU A 89 -8.66 -5.89 -26.40
C GLU A 89 -9.74 -6.76 -27.04
N HIS A 90 -9.51 -8.07 -27.15
CA HIS A 90 -10.49 -9.01 -27.66
C HIS A 90 -11.75 -9.04 -26.78
N THR A 91 -11.57 -9.01 -25.48
CA THR A 91 -12.66 -9.07 -24.50
C THR A 91 -13.42 -7.75 -24.38
N ASN A 92 -12.73 -6.63 -24.37
CA ASN A 92 -13.29 -5.34 -23.97
C ASN A 92 -13.16 -4.24 -25.04
N GLY A 93 -12.61 -4.56 -26.21
CA GLY A 93 -12.35 -3.62 -27.32
C GLY A 93 -11.02 -2.89 -27.18
N PRO A 94 -10.58 -2.21 -28.24
CA PRO A 94 -9.21 -1.70 -28.37
C PRO A 94 -8.81 -0.71 -27.29
N VAL A 95 -7.52 -0.75 -26.97
CA VAL A 95 -6.81 0.22 -26.12
C VAL A 95 -5.85 0.99 -27.02
N LYS A 96 -5.96 2.31 -27.03
CA LYS A 96 -5.02 3.14 -27.81
C LYS A 96 -3.75 3.36 -26.98
N TRP A 97 -2.69 2.64 -27.29
CA TRP A 97 -1.40 2.76 -26.59
C TRP A 97 -0.29 3.31 -27.49
N PRO A 98 0.78 3.93 -26.94
CA PRO A 98 1.06 4.06 -25.50
C PRO A 98 0.04 4.98 -24.79
N VAL A 99 -0.23 4.65 -23.51
CA VAL A 99 -1.12 5.42 -22.65
C VAL A 99 -0.33 6.28 -21.65
N GLU A 100 -0.95 7.32 -21.12
CA GLU A 100 -0.37 8.12 -20.03
C GLU A 100 -0.25 7.28 -18.74
N PRO A 101 0.72 7.57 -17.85
CA PRO A 101 0.93 6.85 -16.59
C PRO A 101 -0.29 6.80 -15.67
N VAL A 102 -1.21 7.76 -15.77
CA VAL A 102 -2.48 7.80 -15.01
C VAL A 102 -3.52 6.79 -15.50
N TYR A 103 -3.39 6.30 -16.74
CA TYR A 103 -4.42 5.50 -17.40
C TYR A 103 -4.81 4.23 -16.63
N PRO A 104 -3.87 3.39 -16.14
CA PRO A 104 -4.24 2.16 -15.44
C PRO A 104 -5.08 2.41 -14.19
N TRP A 105 -4.88 3.53 -13.52
CA TRP A 105 -5.66 3.90 -12.32
C TRP A 105 -7.07 4.40 -12.63
N GLY A 106 -7.29 4.95 -13.81
CA GLY A 106 -8.61 5.35 -14.30
C GLY A 106 -9.46 6.10 -13.29
N GLU A 107 -10.65 5.57 -12.99
CA GLU A 107 -11.61 6.20 -12.07
C GLU A 107 -11.18 6.09 -10.58
N ALA A 108 -10.22 5.22 -10.24
CA ALA A 108 -9.65 5.16 -8.90
C ALA A 108 -9.02 6.48 -8.47
N LEU A 109 -8.46 7.27 -9.41
CA LEU A 109 -7.86 8.57 -9.10
C LEU A 109 -8.90 9.56 -8.55
N ALA A 110 -10.10 9.58 -9.13
CA ALA A 110 -11.19 10.43 -8.63
C ALA A 110 -11.62 10.05 -7.22
N GLU A 111 -11.65 8.75 -6.90
CA GLU A 111 -11.94 8.26 -5.56
C GLU A 111 -10.84 8.62 -4.56
N LEU A 112 -9.58 8.46 -4.94
CA LEU A 112 -8.43 8.88 -4.12
C LEU A 112 -8.42 10.39 -3.87
N GLN A 113 -8.83 11.18 -4.85
CA GLN A 113 -8.96 12.64 -4.70
C GLN A 113 -10.17 13.00 -3.83
N ARG A 114 -11.29 12.30 -3.93
CA ARG A 114 -12.49 12.53 -3.11
C ARG A 114 -12.24 12.25 -1.63
N VAL A 115 -11.60 11.11 -1.32
CA VAL A 115 -11.35 10.70 0.06
C VAL A 115 -10.15 11.41 0.65
N MET A 116 -9.12 11.70 -0.15
CA MET A 116 -7.83 12.28 0.28
C MET A 116 -7.25 11.53 1.50
N PRO A 117 -7.01 10.23 1.41
CA PRO A 117 -6.47 9.47 2.53
C PRO A 117 -5.09 10.01 2.93
N ASP A 118 -4.80 10.00 4.24
CA ASP A 118 -3.51 10.47 4.77
C ASP A 118 -2.34 9.61 4.29
N VAL A 119 -2.57 8.29 4.14
CA VAL A 119 -1.55 7.34 3.65
C VAL A 119 -2.19 6.38 2.65
N ARG A 120 -1.51 6.18 1.52
CA ARG A 120 -1.88 5.25 0.45
C ARG A 120 -0.90 4.10 0.41
N ILE A 121 -1.37 2.92 0.77
CA ILE A 121 -0.59 1.68 0.83
C ILE A 121 -1.10 0.76 -0.26
N ILE A 122 -0.22 0.29 -1.12
CA ILE A 122 -0.54 -0.74 -2.12
C ILE A 122 0.29 -2.00 -1.85
N TYR A 123 -0.19 -3.12 -2.37
CA TYR A 123 0.57 -4.35 -2.45
C TYR A 123 1.11 -4.49 -3.87
N LEU A 124 2.40 -4.20 -4.03
CA LEU A 124 3.03 -4.22 -5.36
C LEU A 124 3.55 -5.63 -5.67
N GLU A 125 2.78 -6.37 -6.44
CA GLU A 125 3.10 -7.74 -6.85
C GLU A 125 3.80 -7.76 -8.22
N THR A 126 4.89 -7.03 -8.31
CA THR A 126 5.66 -6.84 -9.54
C THR A 126 7.09 -6.41 -9.21
N ALA A 127 8.09 -6.96 -9.90
CA ALA A 127 9.42 -6.37 -9.90
C ALA A 127 9.48 -5.15 -10.82
N ILE A 128 10.19 -4.10 -10.43
CA ILE A 128 10.47 -2.90 -11.26
C ILE A 128 11.92 -2.99 -11.73
N THR A 129 12.13 -3.47 -12.98
CA THR A 129 13.49 -3.82 -13.41
C THR A 129 13.63 -3.97 -14.92
N VAL A 130 14.84 -3.74 -15.41
CA VAL A 130 15.26 -4.14 -16.77
C VAL A 130 16.07 -5.45 -16.77
N SER A 131 16.27 -6.08 -15.61
CA SER A 131 17.02 -7.35 -15.49
C SER A 131 16.41 -8.44 -16.39
N ASP A 132 17.29 -9.21 -17.04
CA ASP A 132 16.91 -10.40 -17.82
C ASP A 132 17.15 -11.71 -17.05
N ARG A 133 17.48 -11.65 -15.76
CA ARG A 133 17.76 -12.83 -14.91
C ARG A 133 16.49 -13.41 -14.32
N TYR A 134 15.59 -13.89 -15.18
CA TYR A 134 14.33 -14.48 -14.74
C TYR A 134 14.52 -15.71 -13.86
N ARG A 135 13.55 -15.97 -12.99
CA ARG A 135 13.45 -17.19 -12.20
C ARG A 135 12.53 -18.18 -12.93
N PRO A 136 12.94 -19.46 -13.10
CA PRO A 136 12.13 -20.46 -13.80
C PRO A 136 10.98 -20.96 -12.92
N LYS A 137 9.92 -20.15 -12.80
CA LYS A 137 8.71 -20.46 -12.00
C LYS A 137 7.41 -20.40 -12.78
N GLY A 138 7.49 -20.18 -14.10
CA GLY A 138 6.33 -20.10 -14.99
C GLY A 138 5.88 -18.66 -15.23
N ILE A 139 5.33 -17.98 -14.25
CA ILE A 139 4.82 -16.60 -14.36
C ILE A 139 5.82 -15.64 -13.75
N ASN A 140 6.23 -14.62 -14.53
CA ASN A 140 7.17 -13.59 -14.10
C ASN A 140 6.62 -12.20 -14.45
N TYR A 141 6.53 -11.33 -13.45
CA TYR A 141 6.12 -9.93 -13.63
C TYR A 141 7.32 -9.00 -13.61
N ARG A 142 7.35 -8.05 -14.54
CA ARG A 142 8.20 -6.86 -14.44
C ARG A 142 7.52 -5.66 -15.07
N MET A 143 7.76 -4.50 -14.47
CA MET A 143 7.52 -3.18 -15.05
C MET A 143 8.86 -2.52 -15.33
N HIS A 144 8.99 -1.80 -16.42
CA HIS A 144 10.20 -1.04 -16.72
C HIS A 144 10.35 0.13 -15.72
N PRO A 145 11.55 0.41 -15.15
CA PRO A 145 11.74 1.47 -14.15
C PRO A 145 11.31 2.87 -14.63
N ALA A 146 11.46 3.18 -15.91
CA ALA A 146 11.00 4.45 -16.47
C ALA A 146 9.47 4.63 -16.43
N ASN A 147 8.71 3.56 -16.17
CA ASN A 147 7.26 3.59 -15.97
C ASN A 147 6.84 3.83 -14.51
N ILE A 148 7.79 4.13 -13.61
CA ILE A 148 7.49 4.42 -12.18
C ILE A 148 6.46 5.54 -12.01
N GLY A 149 6.32 6.41 -13.00
CA GLY A 149 5.27 7.41 -13.10
C GLY A 149 3.85 6.83 -12.91
N CYS A 150 3.64 5.55 -13.23
CA CYS A 150 2.37 4.88 -12.97
C CYS A 150 2.05 4.84 -11.47
N LEU A 151 3.01 4.55 -10.59
CA LEU A 151 2.79 4.51 -9.15
C LEU A 151 2.67 5.92 -8.54
N THR A 152 3.52 6.85 -8.98
CA THR A 152 3.48 8.23 -8.47
C THR A 152 2.21 8.97 -8.89
N ALA A 153 1.60 8.63 -10.03
CA ALA A 153 0.34 9.19 -10.50
C ALA A 153 -0.82 8.95 -9.52
N ALA A 154 -0.81 7.82 -8.80
CA ALA A 154 -1.80 7.52 -7.75
C ALA A 154 -1.41 8.11 -6.39
N GLY A 155 -0.25 8.77 -6.29
CA GLY A 155 0.26 9.30 -5.03
C GLY A 155 0.51 8.22 -3.98
N VAL A 156 1.00 7.04 -4.41
CA VAL A 156 1.36 5.93 -3.53
C VAL A 156 2.43 6.37 -2.54
N ASN A 157 2.20 6.12 -1.25
CA ASN A 157 3.17 6.43 -0.20
C ASN A 157 4.01 5.21 0.17
N CYS A 158 3.43 4.00 0.08
CA CYS A 158 4.08 2.77 0.51
C CYS A 158 3.70 1.58 -0.38
N CYS A 159 4.70 0.78 -0.74
CA CYS A 159 4.56 -0.52 -1.37
C CYS A 159 4.89 -1.64 -0.39
N ALA A 160 3.95 -2.57 -0.13
CA ALA A 160 4.25 -3.85 0.51
C ALA A 160 4.78 -4.81 -0.56
N LEU A 161 5.93 -5.48 -0.28
CA LEU A 161 6.71 -6.21 -1.28
C LEU A 161 6.96 -7.69 -0.94
N ALA A 162 6.51 -8.19 0.21
CA ALA A 162 6.77 -9.56 0.62
C ALA A 162 5.90 -10.57 -0.15
N ASN A 163 6.10 -10.69 -1.48
CA ASN A 163 5.31 -11.52 -2.37
C ASN A 163 6.16 -12.50 -3.19
N ASN A 164 5.47 -13.34 -3.97
CA ASN A 164 6.07 -14.35 -4.82
C ASN A 164 6.51 -13.81 -6.20
N HIS A 165 6.49 -12.47 -6.45
CA HIS A 165 6.86 -11.85 -7.71
C HIS A 165 8.00 -10.84 -7.64
N VAL A 166 8.32 -10.28 -6.46
CA VAL A 166 9.36 -9.25 -6.31
C VAL A 166 10.77 -9.75 -6.68
N LEU A 167 11.02 -11.07 -6.61
CA LEU A 167 12.28 -11.72 -7.00
C LEU A 167 12.20 -12.46 -8.34
N ASP A 168 11.18 -12.24 -9.14
CA ASP A 168 11.00 -12.90 -10.45
C ASP A 168 12.21 -12.74 -11.37
N TRP A 169 12.92 -11.63 -11.24
CA TRP A 169 14.10 -11.26 -12.02
C TRP A 169 15.39 -11.32 -11.19
N GLY A 170 15.39 -12.16 -10.15
CA GLY A 170 16.52 -12.40 -9.27
C GLY A 170 16.84 -11.24 -8.34
N VAL A 171 17.97 -11.34 -7.64
CA VAL A 171 18.43 -10.32 -6.70
C VAL A 171 18.65 -8.97 -7.39
N THR A 172 19.18 -8.97 -8.62
CA THR A 172 19.36 -7.74 -9.40
C THR A 172 18.02 -7.02 -9.63
N GLY A 173 16.97 -7.78 -9.99
CA GLY A 173 15.63 -7.22 -10.18
C GLY A 173 15.04 -6.66 -8.89
N LEU A 174 15.23 -7.34 -7.76
CA LEU A 174 14.82 -6.83 -6.45
C LEU A 174 15.55 -5.51 -6.12
N GLN A 175 16.87 -5.47 -6.24
CA GLN A 175 17.66 -4.27 -5.92
C GLN A 175 17.24 -3.08 -6.76
N GLU A 176 17.06 -3.26 -8.07
CA GLU A 176 16.57 -2.21 -8.96
C GLU A 176 15.15 -1.76 -8.63
N THR A 177 14.29 -2.68 -8.16
CA THR A 177 12.95 -2.35 -7.64
C THR A 177 13.05 -1.40 -6.43
N LEU A 178 13.88 -1.73 -5.44
CA LEU A 178 14.07 -0.91 -4.25
C LEU A 178 14.65 0.46 -4.59
N GLU A 179 15.68 0.50 -5.42
CA GLU A 179 16.32 1.74 -5.89
C GLU A 179 15.35 2.64 -6.66
N THR A 180 14.48 2.04 -7.49
CA THR A 180 13.48 2.79 -8.26
C THR A 180 12.42 3.42 -7.35
N LEU A 181 11.95 2.68 -6.32
CA LEU A 181 11.01 3.20 -5.33
C LEU A 181 11.64 4.32 -4.49
N ASP A 182 12.88 4.11 -4.03
CA ASP A 182 13.63 5.11 -3.25
C ASP A 182 13.82 6.41 -4.04
N ALA A 183 14.14 6.31 -5.34
CA ALA A 183 14.38 7.47 -6.20
C ALA A 183 13.18 8.41 -6.33
N VAL A 184 11.95 7.91 -6.13
CA VAL A 184 10.72 8.70 -6.18
C VAL A 184 10.09 8.91 -4.80
N GLY A 185 10.78 8.48 -3.73
CA GLY A 185 10.34 8.68 -2.34
C GLY A 185 9.16 7.80 -1.91
N ILE A 186 8.86 6.73 -2.64
CA ILE A 186 7.88 5.73 -2.22
C ILE A 186 8.55 4.81 -1.20
N ARG A 187 7.99 4.72 0.00
CA ARG A 187 8.45 3.79 1.04
C ARG A 187 8.06 2.36 0.69
N TRP A 188 8.80 1.40 1.22
CA TRP A 188 8.52 -0.03 1.00
C TRP A 188 8.84 -0.85 2.26
N ALA A 189 8.24 -2.03 2.36
CA ALA A 189 8.43 -2.98 3.46
C ALA A 189 8.33 -4.41 2.96
N GLY A 190 8.99 -5.35 3.65
CA GLY A 190 8.84 -6.79 3.44
C GLY A 190 9.80 -7.42 2.44
N ALA A 191 10.62 -6.62 1.78
CA ALA A 191 11.75 -7.07 0.97
C ALA A 191 12.96 -6.21 1.28
N GLY A 192 14.18 -6.64 0.98
CA GLY A 192 15.36 -5.87 1.32
C GLY A 192 16.66 -6.51 0.86
N ARG A 193 17.76 -5.80 1.11
CA ARG A 193 19.13 -6.20 0.79
C ARG A 193 19.67 -7.23 1.78
N ASP A 194 19.04 -7.29 2.96
CA ASP A 194 19.31 -8.26 4.03
C ASP A 194 18.06 -8.50 4.90
N LEU A 195 18.19 -9.32 5.93
CA LEU A 195 17.07 -9.64 6.82
C LEU A 195 16.62 -8.43 7.66
N GLU A 196 17.55 -7.60 8.11
CA GLU A 196 17.23 -6.43 8.93
C GLU A 196 16.35 -5.45 8.14
N GLU A 197 16.75 -5.16 6.91
CA GLU A 197 15.99 -4.27 6.01
C GLU A 197 14.62 -4.86 5.65
N CYS A 198 14.51 -6.17 5.39
CA CYS A 198 13.24 -6.86 5.15
C CYS A 198 12.27 -6.77 6.31
N MET A 199 12.78 -6.83 7.54
CA MET A 199 12.01 -6.81 8.78
C MET A 199 11.67 -5.39 9.25
N ALA A 200 12.34 -4.38 8.71
CA ALA A 200 12.08 -2.99 9.04
C ALA A 200 10.72 -2.51 8.50
N PRO A 201 9.95 -1.71 9.25
CA PRO A 201 8.73 -1.12 8.73
C PRO A 201 9.01 0.07 7.82
N ALA A 202 8.15 0.25 6.84
CA ALA A 202 8.00 1.55 6.20
C ALA A 202 7.31 2.51 7.19
N VAL A 203 7.91 3.68 7.39
CA VAL A 203 7.42 4.69 8.35
C VAL A 203 6.92 5.92 7.59
N MET A 204 5.63 6.22 7.70
CA MET A 204 4.99 7.40 7.12
C MET A 204 4.51 8.34 8.22
N PRO A 205 5.20 9.48 8.44
CA PRO A 205 4.72 10.52 9.34
C PRO A 205 3.42 11.16 8.81
N VAL A 206 2.42 11.32 9.68
CA VAL A 206 1.16 12.01 9.35
C VAL A 206 1.04 13.22 10.27
N PRO A 207 1.23 14.45 9.76
CA PRO A 207 1.26 15.65 10.59
C PRO A 207 0.00 15.80 11.46
N GLY A 208 0.19 15.90 12.77
CA GLY A 208 -0.88 16.04 13.75
C GLY A 208 -1.70 14.79 14.05
N LYS A 209 -1.32 13.61 13.49
CA LYS A 209 -2.03 12.34 13.67
C LYS A 209 -1.10 11.15 14.01
N GLY A 210 0.20 11.39 14.25
CA GLY A 210 1.18 10.33 14.53
C GLY A 210 1.89 9.78 13.30
N ARG A 211 2.15 8.48 13.27
CA ARG A 211 2.81 7.78 12.16
C ARG A 211 2.04 6.53 11.79
N VAL A 212 2.15 6.13 10.52
CA VAL A 212 1.76 4.80 10.05
C VAL A 212 3.01 3.96 9.87
N LEU A 213 3.04 2.79 10.49
CA LEU A 213 4.12 1.81 10.39
C LEU A 213 3.58 0.63 9.59
N VAL A 214 4.14 0.37 8.42
CA VAL A 214 3.76 -0.77 7.57
C VAL A 214 4.84 -1.83 7.65
N PHE A 215 4.51 -2.98 8.21
CA PHE A 215 5.29 -4.19 8.09
C PHE A 215 4.71 -5.03 6.95
N SER A 216 5.56 -5.72 6.21
CA SER A 216 5.11 -6.69 5.22
C SER A 216 5.84 -8.00 5.39
N CYS A 217 5.13 -9.11 5.28
CA CYS A 217 5.67 -10.46 5.36
C CYS A 217 4.86 -11.41 4.49
N GLY A 218 5.42 -12.56 4.21
CA GLY A 218 4.73 -13.59 3.43
C GLY A 218 4.95 -14.98 3.95
N LEU A 219 4.21 -15.93 3.40
CA LEU A 219 4.26 -17.35 3.73
C LEU A 219 4.50 -18.20 2.48
N THR A 220 5.04 -19.40 2.66
CA THR A 220 5.20 -20.34 1.54
C THR A 220 3.88 -20.82 0.94
N SER A 221 2.78 -20.73 1.70
CA SER A 221 1.43 -21.06 1.22
C SER A 221 0.93 -20.16 0.08
N SER A 222 1.53 -18.99 -0.10
CA SER A 222 1.22 -18.03 -1.16
C SER A 222 2.22 -18.08 -2.34
N GLY A 223 2.90 -19.20 -2.53
CA GLY A 223 3.82 -19.38 -3.65
C GLY A 223 5.23 -18.78 -3.46
N ILE A 224 5.53 -18.17 -2.31
CA ILE A 224 6.88 -17.67 -2.03
C ILE A 224 7.81 -18.86 -1.75
N GLY A 225 8.85 -19.01 -2.58
CA GLY A 225 9.84 -20.07 -2.39
C GLY A 225 10.69 -19.83 -1.13
N ARG A 226 10.99 -20.90 -0.38
CA ARG A 226 11.87 -20.81 0.83
C ARG A 226 13.23 -20.17 0.54
N SER A 227 13.76 -20.35 -0.66
CA SER A 227 15.04 -19.77 -1.09
C SER A 227 14.99 -18.25 -1.25
N TRP A 228 13.80 -17.66 -1.24
CA TRP A 228 13.58 -16.20 -1.36
C TRP A 228 13.65 -15.48 -0.01
N ALA A 229 13.64 -16.23 1.10
CA ALA A 229 13.83 -15.64 2.42
C ALA A 229 15.16 -14.87 2.49
N ALA A 230 15.10 -13.64 2.96
CA ALA A 230 16.31 -12.86 3.24
C ALA A 230 17.14 -13.51 4.36
N THR A 231 18.42 -13.24 4.35
CA THR A 231 19.33 -13.57 5.45
C THR A 231 20.21 -12.36 5.75
N ASP A 232 20.99 -12.37 6.81
CA ASP A 232 21.91 -11.28 7.17
C ASP A 232 22.88 -10.90 6.05
N ARG A 233 23.05 -11.76 5.03
CA ARG A 233 24.02 -11.57 3.93
C ARG A 233 23.40 -11.76 2.54
N ARG A 234 22.09 -11.93 2.46
CA ARG A 234 21.42 -12.19 1.18
C ARG A 234 20.13 -11.43 1.08
N PRO A 235 19.95 -10.64 -0.01
CA PRO A 235 18.69 -10.00 -0.34
C PRO A 235 17.55 -11.01 -0.49
N GLY A 236 16.34 -10.58 -0.15
CA GLY A 236 15.16 -11.42 -0.23
C GLY A 236 13.91 -10.76 0.30
N VAL A 237 12.97 -11.59 0.73
CA VAL A 237 11.72 -11.16 1.35
C VAL A 237 11.67 -11.56 2.84
N HIS A 238 10.86 -10.85 3.60
CA HIS A 238 10.51 -11.24 4.97
C HIS A 238 9.53 -12.41 4.91
N LEU A 239 10.09 -13.62 4.86
CA LEU A 239 9.34 -14.87 4.81
C LEU A 239 9.17 -15.42 6.23
N LEU A 240 7.94 -15.48 6.72
CA LEU A 240 7.63 -16.17 7.97
C LEU A 240 7.71 -17.68 7.76
N PRO A 241 8.22 -18.44 8.74
CA PRO A 241 8.31 -19.90 8.64
C PRO A 241 6.92 -20.56 8.59
N ASP A 242 5.97 -20.01 9.35
CA ASP A 242 4.59 -20.48 9.50
C ASP A 242 3.70 -19.44 10.20
N ILE A 243 2.44 -19.80 10.49
CA ILE A 243 1.49 -19.01 11.28
C ILE A 243 1.43 -19.47 12.75
N SER A 244 2.59 -19.65 13.39
CA SER A 244 2.71 -20.06 14.80
C SER A 244 2.86 -18.87 15.74
N MET A 245 2.76 -19.13 17.04
CA MET A 245 3.07 -18.15 18.08
C MET A 245 4.49 -17.59 17.97
N ALA A 246 5.47 -18.40 17.56
CA ALA A 246 6.84 -17.92 17.38
C ALA A 246 6.94 -16.85 16.28
N SER A 247 6.13 -16.97 15.22
CA SER A 247 6.03 -15.94 14.17
C SER A 247 5.32 -14.68 14.70
N VAL A 248 4.27 -14.83 15.54
CA VAL A 248 3.64 -13.70 16.24
C VAL A 248 4.63 -12.98 17.14
N ASP A 249 5.41 -13.73 17.95
CA ASP A 249 6.40 -13.15 18.86
C ASP A 249 7.52 -12.42 18.11
N THR A 250 7.91 -12.94 16.94
CA THR A 250 8.86 -12.27 16.03
C THR A 250 8.33 -10.91 15.58
N LEU A 251 7.12 -10.87 15.03
CA LEU A 251 6.46 -9.62 14.60
C LEU A 251 6.23 -8.68 15.79
N ALA A 252 5.80 -9.19 16.94
CA ALA A 252 5.64 -8.41 18.17
C ALA A 252 6.97 -7.78 18.61
N GLY A 253 8.07 -8.51 18.50
CA GLY A 253 9.41 -7.99 18.77
C GLY A 253 9.80 -6.85 17.82
N GLN A 254 9.51 -6.97 16.53
CA GLN A 254 9.74 -5.93 15.54
C GLN A 254 8.91 -4.68 15.84
N VAL A 255 7.61 -4.84 16.08
CA VAL A 255 6.69 -3.73 16.41
C VAL A 255 7.15 -2.99 17.68
N ARG A 256 7.43 -3.72 18.77
CA ARG A 256 7.87 -3.13 20.04
C ARG A 256 9.15 -2.29 19.94
N ARG A 257 10.05 -2.61 19.01
CA ARG A 257 11.29 -1.82 18.81
C ARG A 257 11.05 -0.43 18.26
N VAL A 258 9.94 -0.21 17.53
CA VAL A 258 9.74 1.04 16.76
C VAL A 258 8.43 1.76 17.07
N LYS A 259 7.38 1.05 17.54
CA LYS A 259 6.06 1.63 17.85
C LYS A 259 6.14 2.60 19.01
N ARG A 260 5.53 3.77 18.84
CA ARG A 260 5.34 4.81 19.84
C ARG A 260 3.86 5.03 20.10
N ALA A 261 3.51 5.71 21.17
CA ALA A 261 2.12 6.12 21.41
C ALA A 261 1.60 6.96 20.23
N GLY A 262 0.41 6.63 19.75
CA GLY A 262 -0.21 7.30 18.60
C GLY A 262 0.21 6.77 17.23
N ASP A 263 1.06 5.73 17.16
CA ASP A 263 1.38 5.07 15.89
C ASP A 263 0.31 4.04 15.53
N ILE A 264 -0.07 4.01 14.25
CA ILE A 264 -0.90 2.97 13.67
C ILE A 264 0.00 1.94 12.99
N VAL A 265 -0.18 0.66 13.34
CA VAL A 265 0.58 -0.47 12.78
C VAL A 265 -0.28 -1.25 11.79
N VAL A 266 0.20 -1.34 10.56
CA VAL A 266 -0.37 -2.19 9.50
C VAL A 266 0.57 -3.36 9.26
N VAL A 267 0.06 -4.59 9.30
CA VAL A 267 0.79 -5.78 8.83
C VAL A 267 0.17 -6.22 7.51
N SER A 268 0.91 -6.05 6.42
CA SER A 268 0.55 -6.52 5.09
C SER A 268 1.13 -7.91 4.89
N ILE A 269 0.27 -8.91 4.71
CA ILE A 269 0.68 -10.31 4.71
C ILE A 269 0.22 -11.06 3.46
N HIS A 270 1.15 -11.76 2.79
CA HIS A 270 0.87 -12.60 1.63
C HIS A 270 0.74 -14.06 2.06
N TRP A 271 -0.48 -14.58 2.10
CA TRP A 271 -0.82 -15.85 2.68
C TRP A 271 -1.97 -16.59 1.99
N GLY A 272 -1.95 -17.91 2.05
CA GLY A 272 -3.00 -18.75 1.47
C GLY A 272 -2.88 -18.92 -0.04
N GLY A 273 -3.89 -19.52 -0.63
CA GLY A 273 -3.97 -19.78 -2.07
C GLY A 273 -4.70 -18.67 -2.83
N ASN A 274 -4.62 -18.74 -4.16
CA ASN A 274 -5.15 -17.73 -5.07
C ASN A 274 -6.69 -17.74 -5.15
N TRP A 275 -7.32 -18.93 -5.06
CA TRP A 275 -8.73 -19.14 -5.37
C TRP A 275 -9.38 -20.03 -4.31
N ASP A 276 -9.99 -19.42 -3.31
CA ASP A 276 -10.79 -20.09 -2.27
C ASP A 276 -11.33 -19.03 -1.30
N TYR A 277 -12.60 -19.11 -0.93
CA TYR A 277 -13.20 -18.22 0.07
C TYR A 277 -12.87 -18.64 1.51
N SER A 278 -12.46 -19.88 1.74
CA SER A 278 -12.24 -20.36 3.10
C SER A 278 -11.14 -19.58 3.82
N ILE A 279 -11.37 -19.35 5.12
CA ILE A 279 -10.41 -18.77 6.05
C ILE A 279 -10.11 -19.85 7.08
N PRO A 280 -8.96 -20.54 6.99
CA PRO A 280 -8.61 -21.59 7.94
C PRO A 280 -8.64 -21.06 9.39
N PRO A 281 -9.11 -21.84 10.38
CA PRO A 281 -9.15 -21.40 11.79
C PRO A 281 -7.81 -20.88 12.29
N ARG A 282 -6.70 -21.55 11.96
CA ARG A 282 -5.35 -21.12 12.34
C ARG A 282 -4.95 -19.76 11.73
N GLN A 283 -5.43 -19.45 10.52
CA GLN A 283 -5.18 -18.15 9.90
C GLN A 283 -5.93 -17.04 10.67
N ARG A 284 -7.15 -17.34 11.11
CA ARG A 284 -7.94 -16.43 11.93
C ARG A 284 -7.31 -16.22 13.31
N GLU A 285 -6.94 -17.30 13.99
CA GLU A 285 -6.22 -17.27 15.28
C GLU A 285 -4.94 -16.44 15.18
N PHE A 286 -4.15 -16.65 14.14
CA PHE A 286 -2.92 -15.89 13.90
C PHE A 286 -3.20 -14.39 13.74
N ALA A 287 -4.24 -14.01 12.98
CA ALA A 287 -4.63 -12.61 12.82
C ALA A 287 -5.07 -11.97 14.14
N HIS A 288 -5.82 -12.71 14.98
CA HIS A 288 -6.20 -12.28 16.32
C HIS A 288 -4.97 -12.10 17.23
N ASP A 289 -4.03 -13.05 17.22
CA ASP A 289 -2.79 -12.97 18.01
C ASP A 289 -1.90 -11.80 17.57
N LEU A 290 -1.88 -11.43 16.29
CA LEU A 290 -1.19 -10.22 15.81
C LEU A 290 -1.78 -8.96 16.46
N ILE A 291 -3.08 -8.89 16.60
CA ILE A 291 -3.77 -7.76 17.25
C ILE A 291 -3.50 -7.77 18.76
N ASP A 292 -3.73 -8.89 19.43
CA ASP A 292 -3.71 -8.99 20.88
C ASP A 292 -2.28 -8.92 21.47
N ARG A 293 -1.27 -9.46 20.75
CA ARG A 293 0.09 -9.65 21.27
C ARG A 293 1.14 -8.82 20.56
N ALA A 294 0.95 -8.55 19.26
CA ALA A 294 1.90 -7.76 18.49
C ALA A 294 1.50 -6.29 18.34
N ALA A 295 0.39 -5.86 18.96
CA ALA A 295 -0.12 -4.51 18.91
C ALA A 295 -0.34 -4.00 17.47
N VAL A 296 -0.81 -4.88 16.59
CA VAL A 296 -1.20 -4.58 15.21
C VAL A 296 -2.57 -3.92 15.21
N ASP A 297 -2.72 -2.85 14.45
CA ASP A 297 -3.97 -2.11 14.34
C ASP A 297 -4.76 -2.47 13.08
N VAL A 298 -4.08 -2.98 12.03
CA VAL A 298 -4.70 -3.41 10.77
C VAL A 298 -3.96 -4.64 10.23
N VAL A 299 -4.69 -5.71 9.92
CA VAL A 299 -4.19 -6.86 9.16
C VAL A 299 -4.67 -6.76 7.72
N HIS A 300 -3.73 -6.69 6.77
CA HIS A 300 -3.95 -6.45 5.35
C HIS A 300 -3.49 -7.66 4.53
N GLY A 301 -4.42 -8.57 4.23
CA GLY A 301 -4.15 -9.87 3.61
C GLY A 301 -4.21 -9.86 2.09
N HIS A 302 -3.35 -10.66 1.47
CA HIS A 302 -3.12 -10.77 0.04
C HIS A 302 -2.99 -12.21 -0.43
N SER A 303 -2.69 -12.42 -1.70
CA SER A 303 -2.56 -13.69 -2.42
C SER A 303 -3.83 -14.18 -3.09
N SER A 304 -5.02 -13.95 -2.52
CA SER A 304 -6.26 -14.29 -3.21
C SER A 304 -6.54 -13.26 -4.30
N HIS A 305 -6.71 -13.72 -5.55
CA HIS A 305 -7.08 -12.86 -6.68
C HIS A 305 -8.55 -12.49 -6.71
N HIS A 306 -9.23 -12.60 -5.57
CA HIS A 306 -10.62 -12.22 -5.36
C HIS A 306 -10.82 -11.73 -3.92
N VAL A 307 -11.87 -10.94 -3.73
CA VAL A 307 -12.22 -10.39 -2.41
C VAL A 307 -12.68 -11.51 -1.47
N LYS A 308 -12.12 -11.57 -0.26
CA LYS A 308 -12.51 -12.48 0.82
C LYS A 308 -13.25 -11.76 1.95
N GLY A 309 -13.67 -12.52 2.97
CA GLY A 309 -14.31 -11.98 4.15
C GLY A 309 -13.45 -10.95 4.89
N ILE A 310 -14.13 -10.00 5.53
CA ILE A 310 -13.52 -8.97 6.39
C ILE A 310 -14.02 -9.21 7.81
N GLU A 311 -13.14 -9.10 8.79
CA GLU A 311 -13.47 -9.17 10.21
C GLU A 311 -13.07 -7.86 10.90
N VAL A 312 -13.80 -7.50 11.95
CA VAL A 312 -13.38 -6.46 12.90
C VAL A 312 -13.28 -7.10 14.28
N TYR A 313 -12.07 -7.39 14.69
CA TYR A 313 -11.75 -8.05 15.95
C TYR A 313 -11.14 -7.04 16.93
N ASN A 314 -11.67 -6.93 18.13
CA ASN A 314 -11.26 -5.95 19.14
C ASN A 314 -11.11 -4.52 18.54
N GLU A 315 -12.11 -4.12 17.74
CA GLU A 315 -12.14 -2.83 17.01
C GLU A 315 -10.97 -2.62 16.02
N ARG A 316 -10.36 -3.71 15.55
CA ARG A 316 -9.26 -3.72 14.56
C ARG A 316 -9.70 -4.48 13.31
N PRO A 317 -9.53 -3.89 12.11
CA PRO A 317 -9.91 -4.56 10.87
C PRO A 317 -8.91 -5.62 10.48
N ILE A 318 -9.43 -6.75 10.01
CA ILE A 318 -8.70 -7.85 9.38
C ILE A 318 -9.30 -8.06 8.00
N LEU A 319 -8.51 -7.79 6.96
CA LEU A 319 -8.85 -8.10 5.58
C LEU A 319 -8.13 -9.42 5.24
N TYR A 320 -8.87 -10.52 5.11
CA TYR A 320 -8.25 -11.83 4.89
C TYR A 320 -7.73 -12.03 3.48
N GLY A 321 -8.26 -11.29 2.50
CA GLY A 321 -7.80 -11.27 1.12
C GLY A 321 -8.47 -10.12 0.37
N CYS A 322 -7.66 -9.25 -0.21
CA CYS A 322 -8.14 -8.01 -0.79
C CYS A 322 -8.48 -8.12 -2.29
N GLY A 323 -8.19 -9.26 -2.92
CA GLY A 323 -8.34 -9.42 -4.37
C GLY A 323 -7.29 -8.68 -5.17
N ASP A 324 -7.52 -8.52 -6.46
CA ASP A 324 -6.71 -7.68 -7.33
C ASP A 324 -7.33 -6.29 -7.46
N LEU A 325 -6.51 -5.26 -7.46
CA LEU A 325 -6.96 -3.93 -7.85
C LEU A 325 -6.57 -3.60 -9.28
N LEU A 326 -5.38 -4.01 -9.70
CA LEU A 326 -4.86 -3.78 -11.04
C LEU A 326 -4.08 -5.01 -11.51
N SER A 327 -4.50 -5.62 -12.61
CA SER A 327 -3.85 -6.75 -13.24
C SER A 327 -4.04 -6.74 -14.75
N ASP A 328 -3.46 -7.70 -15.47
CA ASP A 328 -3.66 -7.92 -16.89
C ASP A 328 -4.40 -9.24 -17.18
N TYR A 329 -5.32 -9.63 -16.28
CA TYR A 329 -6.03 -10.91 -16.35
C TYR A 329 -7.29 -10.89 -17.23
N GLU A 330 -7.58 -9.78 -17.91
CA GLU A 330 -8.71 -9.69 -18.82
C GLU A 330 -8.64 -10.74 -19.94
N GLY A 331 -9.73 -11.53 -20.10
CA GLY A 331 -9.83 -12.58 -21.09
C GLY A 331 -9.19 -13.92 -20.69
N ILE A 332 -8.65 -14.02 -19.46
CA ILE A 332 -8.21 -15.30 -18.89
C ILE A 332 -9.42 -16.01 -18.27
N ALA A 333 -9.67 -17.26 -18.70
CA ALA A 333 -10.76 -18.09 -18.22
C ALA A 333 -10.30 -19.07 -17.13
N GLY A 334 -11.24 -19.63 -16.36
CA GLY A 334 -11.06 -20.76 -15.45
C GLY A 334 -11.34 -20.48 -13.98
N HIS A 335 -11.74 -19.25 -13.62
CA HIS A 335 -12.06 -18.85 -12.24
C HIS A 335 -13.22 -17.84 -12.19
N GLU A 336 -14.17 -17.97 -13.12
CA GLU A 336 -15.27 -17.02 -13.34
C GLU A 336 -16.17 -16.86 -12.11
N GLU A 337 -16.29 -17.90 -11.28
CA GLU A 337 -17.08 -17.91 -10.05
C GLU A 337 -16.53 -16.94 -8.98
N PHE A 338 -15.25 -16.58 -9.07
CA PHE A 338 -14.62 -15.64 -8.15
C PHE A 338 -14.66 -14.19 -8.63
N ARG A 339 -14.96 -13.96 -9.91
CA ARG A 339 -15.01 -12.63 -10.51
C ARG A 339 -13.76 -11.80 -10.21
N GLY A 340 -12.59 -12.36 -10.53
CA GLY A 340 -11.30 -11.70 -10.26
C GLY A 340 -11.11 -10.34 -10.97
N GLU A 341 -11.99 -10.00 -11.94
CA GLU A 341 -12.04 -8.67 -12.54
C GLU A 341 -12.67 -7.61 -11.62
N LEU A 342 -13.32 -8.02 -10.51
CA LEU A 342 -13.94 -7.12 -9.54
C LEU A 342 -13.03 -6.97 -8.31
N GLY A 343 -12.77 -5.74 -7.93
CA GLY A 343 -11.93 -5.39 -6.80
C GLY A 343 -12.57 -4.35 -5.88
N LEU A 344 -11.87 -4.01 -4.83
CA LEU A 344 -12.27 -2.99 -3.87
C LEU A 344 -11.12 -2.04 -3.56
N MET A 345 -11.43 -0.76 -3.49
CA MET A 345 -10.62 0.24 -2.82
C MET A 345 -11.09 0.34 -1.38
N TYR A 346 -10.22 0.09 -0.41
CA TYR A 346 -10.56 0.10 1.01
C TYR A 346 -10.12 1.40 1.67
N PHE A 347 -11.05 2.08 2.34
CA PHE A 347 -10.81 3.34 3.05
C PHE A 347 -11.16 3.17 4.54
N LEU A 348 -10.14 3.23 5.37
CA LEU A 348 -10.24 3.05 6.81
C LEU A 348 -10.03 4.38 7.51
N SER A 349 -10.86 4.70 8.50
CA SER A 349 -10.63 5.84 9.41
C SER A 349 -10.39 5.29 10.82
N LEU A 350 -9.22 5.59 11.36
CA LEU A 350 -8.73 5.07 12.64
C LEU A 350 -8.52 6.22 13.64
N GLU A 351 -8.77 5.95 14.90
CA GLU A 351 -8.43 6.86 15.99
C GLU A 351 -6.93 6.71 16.31
N PRO A 352 -6.08 7.74 16.12
CA PRO A 352 -4.64 7.61 16.30
C PRO A 352 -4.22 7.20 17.72
N ALA A 353 -4.94 7.69 18.74
CA ALA A 353 -4.58 7.43 20.13
C ALA A 353 -4.76 5.97 20.54
N THR A 354 -5.73 5.26 19.94
CA THR A 354 -6.12 3.91 20.34
C THR A 354 -5.94 2.88 19.22
N GLY A 355 -5.80 3.33 17.97
CA GLY A 355 -5.81 2.49 16.78
C GLY A 355 -7.19 1.90 16.44
N ARG A 356 -8.27 2.32 17.11
CA ARG A 356 -9.63 1.79 16.90
C ARG A 356 -10.18 2.21 15.54
N LEU A 357 -10.80 1.28 14.85
CA LEU A 357 -11.55 1.54 13.63
C LEU A 357 -12.82 2.33 13.95
N GLN A 358 -12.98 3.48 13.29
CA GLN A 358 -14.16 4.34 13.44
C GLN A 358 -15.08 4.27 12.22
N ARG A 359 -14.48 4.06 11.03
CA ARG A 359 -15.22 4.01 9.76
C ARG A 359 -14.48 3.12 8.78
N PHE A 360 -15.25 2.32 8.04
CA PHE A 360 -14.73 1.49 6.97
C PHE A 360 -15.62 1.61 5.74
N GLU A 361 -15.11 2.25 4.71
CA GLU A 361 -15.79 2.40 3.43
C GLU A 361 -15.02 1.68 2.34
N MET A 362 -15.72 1.24 1.31
CA MET A 362 -15.12 0.58 0.15
C MET A 362 -15.74 1.14 -1.13
N THR A 363 -14.92 1.25 -2.16
CA THR A 363 -15.40 1.59 -3.50
C THR A 363 -15.24 0.38 -4.40
N PRO A 364 -16.35 -0.23 -4.88
CA PRO A 364 -16.32 -1.29 -5.86
C PRO A 364 -15.70 -0.85 -7.15
N THR A 365 -14.78 -1.66 -7.66
CA THR A 365 -14.08 -1.45 -8.93
C THR A 365 -14.20 -2.65 -9.84
N ARG A 366 -13.99 -2.43 -11.13
CA ARG A 366 -13.77 -3.48 -12.10
C ARG A 366 -12.60 -3.15 -12.99
N LEU A 367 -11.85 -4.16 -13.34
CA LEU A 367 -10.79 -4.06 -14.33
C LEU A 367 -11.39 -4.21 -15.72
N ARG A 368 -11.17 -3.23 -16.59
CA ARG A 368 -11.59 -3.27 -17.98
C ARG A 368 -10.70 -2.38 -18.83
N LYS A 369 -10.21 -2.91 -19.96
CA LYS A 369 -9.25 -2.26 -20.86
C LYS A 369 -7.94 -1.91 -20.13
N LEU A 370 -7.44 -2.84 -19.31
CA LEU A 370 -6.23 -2.68 -18.51
C LEU A 370 -6.27 -1.41 -17.63
N ARG A 371 -7.46 -1.10 -17.12
CA ARG A 371 -7.77 0.14 -16.39
C ARG A 371 -8.78 -0.13 -15.29
N ILE A 372 -8.58 0.51 -14.15
CA ILE A 372 -9.54 0.48 -13.04
C ILE A 372 -10.72 1.39 -13.36
N ASN A 373 -11.92 0.85 -13.33
CA ASN A 373 -13.18 1.57 -13.51
C ASN A 373 -14.06 1.37 -12.27
N ARG A 374 -15.05 2.24 -12.04
CA ARG A 374 -16.10 1.98 -11.06
C ARG A 374 -16.92 0.77 -11.50
N ALA A 375 -17.25 -0.09 -10.55
CA ALA A 375 -18.15 -1.22 -10.81
C ALA A 375 -19.56 -0.72 -11.15
N LEU A 376 -20.27 -1.46 -11.99
CA LEU A 376 -21.69 -1.25 -12.24
C LEU A 376 -22.51 -1.63 -10.99
N ARG A 377 -23.78 -1.19 -10.95
CA ARG A 377 -24.66 -1.49 -9.81
C ARG A 377 -24.78 -2.99 -9.52
N GLU A 378 -24.95 -3.79 -10.56
CA GLU A 378 -25.05 -5.26 -10.44
C GLU A 378 -23.74 -5.90 -9.95
N GLU A 379 -22.60 -5.37 -10.39
CA GLU A 379 -21.27 -5.80 -9.96
C GLU A 379 -21.00 -5.41 -8.48
N ALA A 380 -21.37 -4.19 -8.12
CA ALA A 380 -21.29 -3.72 -6.73
C ALA A 380 -22.20 -4.53 -5.81
N GLN A 381 -23.43 -4.89 -6.27
CA GLN A 381 -24.33 -5.75 -5.53
C GLN A 381 -23.74 -7.15 -5.36
N TRP A 382 -23.14 -7.73 -6.39
CA TRP A 382 -22.47 -9.02 -6.31
C TRP A 382 -21.35 -9.01 -5.24
N LEU A 383 -20.53 -7.96 -5.20
CA LEU A 383 -19.51 -7.80 -4.15
C LEU A 383 -20.12 -7.69 -2.76
N VAL A 384 -21.25 -7.00 -2.59
CA VAL A 384 -21.99 -6.97 -1.33
C VAL A 384 -22.46 -8.35 -0.91
N ASP A 385 -22.99 -9.13 -1.85
CA ASP A 385 -23.49 -10.48 -1.58
C ASP A 385 -22.34 -11.41 -1.14
N VAL A 386 -21.18 -11.33 -1.80
CA VAL A 386 -19.96 -12.05 -1.39
C VAL A 386 -19.52 -11.61 0.00
N LEU A 387 -19.32 -10.30 0.22
CA LEU A 387 -18.88 -9.79 1.53
C LEU A 387 -19.85 -10.17 2.63
N ASN A 388 -21.15 -10.18 2.38
CA ASN A 388 -22.16 -10.56 3.38
C ASN A 388 -22.21 -12.07 3.63
N ARG A 389 -21.98 -12.89 2.60
CA ARG A 389 -21.88 -14.34 2.74
C ARG A 389 -20.67 -14.71 3.60
N GLU A 390 -19.49 -14.19 3.23
CA GLU A 390 -18.23 -14.48 3.91
C GLU A 390 -18.07 -13.74 5.24
N GLY A 391 -18.67 -12.56 5.37
CA GLY A 391 -18.62 -11.74 6.59
C GLY A 391 -19.56 -12.20 7.70
N ARG A 392 -20.67 -12.92 7.37
CA ARG A 392 -21.62 -13.40 8.38
C ARG A 392 -20.97 -14.17 9.52
N PRO A 393 -20.10 -15.18 9.27
CA PRO A 393 -19.41 -15.89 10.34
C PRO A 393 -18.32 -15.05 11.05
N LEU A 394 -18.00 -13.88 10.51
CA LEU A 394 -17.00 -12.94 11.03
C LEU A 394 -17.64 -11.73 11.73
N GLY A 395 -18.99 -11.68 11.82
CA GLY A 395 -19.71 -10.59 12.48
C GLY A 395 -19.73 -9.28 11.69
N THR A 396 -19.54 -9.32 10.37
CA THR A 396 -19.53 -8.13 9.52
C THR A 396 -20.60 -8.16 8.43
N ARG A 397 -21.02 -6.98 7.99
CA ARG A 397 -21.99 -6.78 6.92
C ARG A 397 -21.63 -5.55 6.07
N ALA A 398 -21.62 -5.70 4.77
CA ALA A 398 -21.49 -4.60 3.81
C ALA A 398 -22.87 -4.07 3.41
N ILE A 399 -23.00 -2.76 3.30
CA ILE A 399 -24.20 -2.06 2.85
C ILE A 399 -23.85 -1.22 1.63
N LEU A 400 -24.64 -1.40 0.55
CA LEU A 400 -24.53 -0.61 -0.68
C LEU A 400 -25.24 0.74 -0.51
N GLY A 401 -24.49 1.84 -0.71
CA GLY A 401 -25.04 3.17 -0.78
C GLY A 401 -25.62 3.51 -2.17
N GLU A 402 -26.36 4.60 -2.25
CA GLU A 402 -26.93 5.10 -3.51
C GLU A 402 -25.85 5.44 -4.55
N ASP A 403 -24.71 5.90 -4.09
CA ASP A 403 -23.53 6.28 -4.87
C ASP A 403 -22.62 5.08 -5.25
N LEU A 404 -23.13 3.86 -5.04
CA LEU A 404 -22.45 2.60 -5.28
C LEU A 404 -21.16 2.40 -4.46
N ARG A 405 -21.01 3.10 -3.33
CA ARG A 405 -19.99 2.79 -2.33
C ARG A 405 -20.55 1.88 -1.27
N LEU A 406 -19.66 1.15 -0.61
CA LEU A 406 -20.02 0.24 0.46
C LEU A 406 -19.58 0.82 1.80
N ALA A 407 -20.42 0.66 2.80
CA ALA A 407 -20.07 0.85 4.20
C ALA A 407 -20.05 -0.51 4.90
N LEU A 408 -18.99 -0.81 5.63
CA LEU A 408 -18.91 -1.99 6.46
C LEU A 408 -19.55 -1.69 7.82
N GLN A 409 -20.45 -2.54 8.25
CA GLN A 409 -20.98 -2.59 9.61
C GLN A 409 -20.42 -3.82 10.32
N TRP A 410 -20.15 -3.69 11.61
CA TRP A 410 -19.70 -4.79 12.46
C TRP A 410 -20.40 -4.74 13.82
N SER A 411 -20.70 -5.91 14.36
CA SER A 411 -21.14 -6.03 15.75
C SER A 411 -19.89 -5.97 16.63
N GLY A 412 -19.82 -5.01 17.53
CA GLY A 412 -18.80 -5.03 18.57
C GLY A 412 -18.93 -6.32 19.38
N VAL A 413 -17.90 -7.16 19.34
CA VAL A 413 -17.76 -8.32 20.23
C VAL A 413 -16.84 -7.91 21.36
#